data_2c5ae132ea0c7044e6d7749ab1231b3d
#
_entry.id   2c5ae132ea0c7044e6d7749ab1231b3d
#
_cell.length_a   1.000
_cell.length_b   1.000
_cell.length_c   1.000
_cell.angle_alpha   90.00
_cell.angle_beta   90.00
_cell.angle_gamma   90.00
#
_symmetry.space_group_name_H-M   'P 1'
#
loop_
_entity.id
_entity.type
_entity.pdbx_description
1 polymer ?
#
loop_
_entity_poly.entity_id
_entity_poly.type
_entity_poly.pdbx_seq_one_letter_code
_entity_poly.pdbx_strand_id
1 'polypeptide(L)'
;MVTINIYLRKYGSEPTSGVVWLSFYINREKVNFSTKVSVDIKNWNDKKKCVGLGDKSANDKNLIIENILARINNVIVKYRLRDRKLTRASFLKAYNRPDDYKTFFEFVSEYQKKESLKLEYSTFKTNLSVIKKLKEYNQDLHFDDITNEWLDGYFSYLMHDLDNNLNTAFKNMATIKKYVTAAHNAGYMDDNPFRSWKIKKGLPSGEYLSEDELQTLMGIYINGELDYKYHKALEFFLFLCFSSLHIGDAKKLSLEQFTDDTFTYFRIKLKNRKPFPIQVPISDPLRQLLRNICGTRKKG
;
A
#
# COMPACT_ATOMS: atom_id res chain seq x y z
N MET A 1 -22.87 -28.61 -15.58
CA MET A 1 -21.84 -29.04 -14.61
C MET A 1 -20.54 -29.20 -15.37
N VAL A 2 -19.41 -28.71 -14.87
CA VAL A 2 -18.11 -28.92 -15.54
C VAL A 2 -17.64 -30.31 -15.15
N THR A 3 -17.50 -31.20 -16.14
CA THR A 3 -16.99 -32.56 -15.91
C THR A 3 -15.47 -32.53 -16.05
N ILE A 4 -14.75 -32.95 -14.99
CA ILE A 4 -13.29 -33.02 -14.98
C ILE A 4 -12.89 -34.46 -15.31
N ASN A 5 -12.15 -34.65 -16.39
CA ASN A 5 -11.59 -35.92 -16.76
C ASN A 5 -10.17 -36.05 -16.20
N ILE A 6 -9.90 -37.19 -15.52
CA ILE A 6 -8.60 -37.51 -14.93
C ILE A 6 -8.00 -38.64 -15.76
N TYR A 7 -6.75 -38.46 -16.20
CA TYR A 7 -6.08 -39.47 -17.02
C TYR A 7 -4.56 -39.47 -16.81
N LEU A 8 -3.96 -40.62 -17.07
CA LEU A 8 -2.50 -40.77 -17.03
C LEU A 8 -1.93 -40.46 -18.41
N ARG A 9 -1.10 -39.42 -18.51
CA ARG A 9 -0.36 -39.08 -19.73
C ARG A 9 1.00 -39.75 -19.69
N LYS A 10 1.22 -40.60 -20.67
CA LYS A 10 2.46 -41.36 -20.86
C LYS A 10 3.42 -40.59 -21.75
N TYR A 11 4.72 -40.76 -21.54
CA TYR A 11 5.80 -40.09 -22.30
C TYR A 11 6.84 -41.12 -22.74
N GLY A 12 7.32 -40.99 -23.99
CA GLY A 12 8.31 -41.90 -24.60
C GLY A 12 7.69 -43.05 -25.42
N SER A 13 8.57 -43.82 -26.06
CA SER A 13 8.16 -44.95 -26.91
C SER A 13 7.74 -46.20 -26.13
N GLU A 14 8.38 -46.47 -25.00
CA GLU A 14 8.05 -47.58 -24.09
C GLU A 14 7.89 -47.07 -22.64
N PRO A 15 6.76 -46.42 -22.36
CA PRO A 15 6.58 -45.77 -21.07
C PRO A 15 6.33 -46.78 -19.95
N THR A 16 7.12 -46.75 -18.90
CA THR A 16 6.87 -47.49 -17.62
C THR A 16 6.09 -46.65 -16.62
N SER A 17 6.12 -45.33 -16.78
CA SER A 17 5.44 -44.39 -15.89
C SER A 17 4.75 -43.29 -16.72
N GLY A 18 3.90 -42.51 -16.06
CA GLY A 18 3.22 -41.35 -16.63
C GLY A 18 2.93 -40.31 -15.56
N VAL A 19 2.47 -39.14 -16.00
CA VAL A 19 2.02 -38.09 -15.10
C VAL A 19 0.50 -37.98 -15.17
N VAL A 20 -0.12 -37.80 -14.00
CA VAL A 20 -1.59 -37.62 -13.92
C VAL A 20 -1.95 -36.22 -14.39
N TRP A 21 -2.89 -36.13 -15.31
CA TRP A 21 -3.43 -34.90 -15.89
C TRP A 21 -4.92 -34.80 -15.63
N LEU A 22 -5.41 -33.57 -15.52
CA LEU A 22 -6.81 -33.21 -15.44
C LEU A 22 -7.19 -32.42 -16.68
N SER A 23 -8.35 -32.70 -17.28
CA SER A 23 -8.87 -31.92 -18.39
C SER A 23 -10.35 -31.63 -18.23
N PHE A 24 -10.78 -30.44 -18.57
CA PHE A 24 -12.17 -30.00 -18.55
C PHE A 24 -12.39 -28.86 -19.55
N TYR A 25 -13.65 -28.51 -19.78
CA TYR A 25 -14.00 -27.44 -20.72
C TYR A 25 -14.63 -26.26 -19.97
N ILE A 26 -14.19 -25.06 -20.35
CA ILE A 26 -14.80 -23.79 -19.94
C ILE A 26 -15.22 -23.06 -21.20
N ASN A 27 -16.51 -22.82 -21.41
CA ASN A 27 -17.05 -22.14 -22.61
C ASN A 27 -16.50 -22.73 -23.92
N ARG A 28 -16.49 -24.05 -24.06
CA ARG A 28 -15.95 -24.83 -25.21
C ARG A 28 -14.42 -24.79 -25.35
N GLU A 29 -13.69 -24.07 -24.51
CA GLU A 29 -12.24 -24.10 -24.50
C GLU A 29 -11.73 -25.19 -23.57
N LYS A 30 -10.82 -26.03 -24.05
CA LYS A 30 -10.21 -27.10 -23.27
C LYS A 30 -9.13 -26.56 -22.33
N VAL A 31 -9.22 -26.92 -21.07
CA VAL A 31 -8.22 -26.61 -20.04
C VAL A 31 -7.55 -27.91 -19.62
N ASN A 32 -6.22 -27.95 -19.68
CA ASN A 32 -5.43 -29.09 -19.25
C ASN A 32 -4.52 -28.69 -18.08
N PHE A 33 -4.51 -29.50 -17.03
CA PHE A 33 -3.69 -29.33 -15.85
C PHE A 33 -2.83 -30.54 -15.56
N SER A 34 -1.53 -30.33 -15.40
CA SER A 34 -0.63 -31.35 -14.87
C SER A 34 -0.69 -31.32 -13.34
N THR A 35 -0.92 -32.47 -12.72
CA THR A 35 -0.82 -32.60 -11.27
C THR A 35 0.62 -32.69 -10.78
N LYS A 36 1.57 -32.91 -11.70
CA LYS A 36 2.97 -33.26 -11.43
C LYS A 36 3.15 -34.55 -10.64
N VAL A 37 2.09 -35.30 -10.43
CA VAL A 37 2.12 -36.63 -9.78
C VAL A 37 2.52 -37.66 -10.80
N SER A 38 3.70 -38.25 -10.63
CA SER A 38 4.19 -39.35 -11.45
C SER A 38 3.74 -40.69 -10.86
N VAL A 39 3.26 -41.62 -11.73
CA VAL A 39 2.74 -42.90 -11.35
C VAL A 39 3.22 -43.95 -12.36
N ASP A 40 3.64 -45.12 -11.85
CA ASP A 40 3.90 -46.28 -12.71
C ASP A 40 2.61 -46.76 -13.36
N ILE A 41 2.63 -47.08 -14.64
CA ILE A 41 1.45 -47.45 -15.41
C ILE A 41 0.70 -48.65 -14.77
N LYS A 42 1.45 -49.62 -14.25
CA LYS A 42 0.89 -50.80 -13.56
C LYS A 42 0.09 -50.45 -12.28
N ASN A 43 0.40 -49.32 -11.67
CA ASN A 43 -0.23 -48.86 -10.43
C ASN A 43 -1.38 -47.87 -10.68
N TRP A 44 -1.65 -47.49 -11.95
CA TRP A 44 -2.75 -46.60 -12.29
C TRP A 44 -4.05 -47.37 -12.51
N ASN A 45 -5.10 -47.03 -11.78
CA ASN A 45 -6.43 -47.58 -11.97
C ASN A 45 -7.28 -46.66 -12.84
N ASP A 46 -7.37 -46.98 -14.13
CA ASP A 46 -8.07 -46.13 -15.09
C ASP A 46 -9.59 -46.08 -14.88
N LYS A 47 -10.18 -47.12 -14.29
CA LYS A 47 -11.63 -47.15 -13.98
C LYS A 47 -11.96 -46.25 -12.79
N LYS A 48 -11.16 -46.32 -11.73
CA LYS A 48 -11.34 -45.51 -10.51
C LYS A 48 -10.66 -44.14 -10.60
N LYS A 49 -9.85 -43.89 -11.63
CA LYS A 49 -9.09 -42.65 -11.84
C LYS A 49 -8.20 -42.27 -10.64
N CYS A 50 -7.56 -43.27 -10.05
CA CYS A 50 -6.72 -43.12 -8.86
C CYS A 50 -5.46 -43.99 -8.94
N VAL A 51 -4.50 -43.69 -8.07
CA VAL A 51 -3.31 -44.52 -7.85
C VAL A 51 -3.69 -45.74 -7.00
N GLY A 52 -3.37 -46.95 -7.47
CA GLY A 52 -3.67 -48.19 -6.80
C GLY A 52 -2.69 -48.49 -5.63
N LEU A 53 -3.10 -49.38 -4.74
CA LEU A 53 -2.38 -49.74 -3.52
C LEU A 53 -1.01 -50.41 -3.73
N GLY A 54 -0.69 -50.81 -4.97
CA GLY A 54 0.65 -51.30 -5.32
C GLY A 54 1.75 -50.24 -5.30
N ASP A 55 1.38 -48.95 -5.23
CA ASP A 55 2.31 -47.83 -5.07
C ASP A 55 2.39 -47.49 -3.57
N LYS A 56 3.61 -47.52 -2.99
CA LYS A 56 3.83 -47.22 -1.56
C LYS A 56 3.36 -45.82 -1.15
N SER A 57 3.31 -44.88 -2.10
CA SER A 57 2.88 -43.50 -1.90
C SER A 57 1.46 -43.25 -2.44
N ALA A 58 0.66 -44.29 -2.68
CA ALA A 58 -0.67 -44.15 -3.29
C ALA A 58 -1.58 -43.18 -2.55
N ASN A 59 -1.62 -43.22 -1.23
CA ASN A 59 -2.45 -42.31 -0.43
C ASN A 59 -2.04 -40.85 -0.60
N ASP A 60 -0.75 -40.53 -0.49
CA ASP A 60 -0.24 -39.17 -0.63
C ASP A 60 -0.50 -38.64 -2.04
N LYS A 61 -0.25 -39.47 -3.08
CA LYS A 61 -0.50 -39.14 -4.48
C LYS A 61 -1.98 -38.86 -4.74
N ASN A 62 -2.87 -39.72 -4.21
CA ASN A 62 -4.30 -39.52 -4.34
C ASN A 62 -4.78 -38.27 -3.62
N LEU A 63 -4.26 -37.97 -2.42
CA LEU A 63 -4.56 -36.75 -1.68
C LEU A 63 -4.14 -35.49 -2.44
N ILE A 64 -2.98 -35.51 -3.09
CA ILE A 64 -2.53 -34.38 -3.95
C ILE A 64 -3.50 -34.18 -5.12
N ILE A 65 -3.93 -35.26 -5.79
CA ILE A 65 -4.89 -35.18 -6.89
C ILE A 65 -6.23 -34.61 -6.41
N GLU A 66 -6.74 -35.09 -5.28
CA GLU A 66 -7.98 -34.61 -4.66
C GLU A 66 -7.92 -33.14 -4.27
N ASN A 67 -6.81 -32.70 -3.67
CA ASN A 67 -6.59 -31.28 -3.33
C ASN A 67 -6.62 -30.38 -4.60
N ILE A 68 -5.99 -30.81 -5.69
CA ILE A 68 -6.03 -30.08 -6.97
C ILE A 68 -7.45 -30.03 -7.51
N LEU A 69 -8.20 -31.14 -7.46
CA LEU A 69 -9.61 -31.19 -7.87
C LEU A 69 -10.49 -30.28 -7.02
N ALA A 70 -10.31 -30.31 -5.70
CA ALA A 70 -11.03 -29.42 -4.79
C ALA A 70 -10.77 -27.94 -5.11
N ARG A 71 -9.52 -27.56 -5.37
CA ARG A 71 -9.14 -26.21 -5.76
C ARG A 71 -9.76 -25.77 -7.10
N ILE A 72 -9.78 -26.65 -8.11
CA ILE A 72 -10.45 -26.40 -9.39
C ILE A 72 -11.96 -26.18 -9.17
N ASN A 73 -12.60 -27.08 -8.41
CA ASN A 73 -14.02 -26.98 -8.12
C ASN A 73 -14.38 -25.72 -7.35
N ASN A 74 -13.57 -25.32 -6.37
CA ASN A 74 -13.77 -24.09 -5.60
C ASN A 74 -13.80 -22.86 -6.50
N VAL A 75 -12.88 -22.75 -7.48
CA VAL A 75 -12.89 -21.64 -8.45
C VAL A 75 -14.20 -21.68 -9.28
N ILE A 76 -14.59 -22.84 -9.81
CA ILE A 76 -15.79 -22.97 -10.63
C ILE A 76 -17.06 -22.60 -9.85
N VAL A 77 -17.18 -23.11 -8.61
CA VAL A 77 -18.32 -22.84 -7.71
C VAL A 77 -18.38 -21.35 -7.35
N LYS A 78 -17.25 -20.74 -6.99
CA LYS A 78 -17.15 -19.31 -6.66
C LYS A 78 -17.69 -18.42 -7.80
N TYR A 79 -17.33 -18.69 -9.03
CA TYR A 79 -17.83 -17.93 -10.19
C TYR A 79 -19.33 -18.16 -10.42
N ARG A 80 -19.81 -19.40 -10.24
CA ARG A 80 -21.23 -19.74 -10.36
C ARG A 80 -22.09 -19.04 -9.31
N LEU A 81 -21.66 -19.08 -8.04
CA LEU A 81 -22.40 -18.42 -6.96
C LEU A 81 -22.49 -16.92 -7.10
N ARG A 82 -21.55 -16.31 -7.83
CA ARG A 82 -21.54 -14.86 -8.12
C ARG A 82 -22.19 -14.51 -9.46
N ASP A 83 -22.77 -15.47 -10.14
CA ASP A 83 -23.35 -15.31 -11.50
C ASP A 83 -22.37 -14.65 -12.50
N ARG A 84 -21.06 -14.93 -12.33
CA ARG A 84 -20.02 -14.39 -13.20
C ARG A 84 -19.65 -15.39 -14.30
N LYS A 85 -19.50 -14.88 -15.52
CA LYS A 85 -19.04 -15.68 -16.65
C LYS A 85 -17.59 -16.13 -16.42
N LEU A 86 -17.37 -17.45 -16.30
CA LEU A 86 -16.04 -18.04 -16.19
C LEU A 86 -15.42 -18.21 -17.57
N THR A 87 -14.26 -17.61 -17.84
CA THR A 87 -13.44 -17.83 -19.02
C THR A 87 -12.19 -18.61 -18.66
N ARG A 88 -11.50 -19.21 -19.65
CA ARG A 88 -10.22 -19.89 -19.41
C ARG A 88 -9.20 -18.95 -18.75
N ALA A 89 -9.09 -17.71 -19.24
CA ALA A 89 -8.16 -16.73 -18.70
C ALA A 89 -8.48 -16.38 -17.23
N SER A 90 -9.76 -16.10 -16.91
CA SER A 90 -10.19 -15.79 -15.56
C SER A 90 -10.04 -17.00 -14.60
N PHE A 91 -10.28 -18.22 -15.12
CA PHE A 91 -10.05 -19.44 -14.36
C PHE A 91 -8.56 -19.60 -14.00
N LEU A 92 -7.64 -19.49 -14.97
CA LEU A 92 -6.21 -19.63 -14.72
C LEU A 92 -5.71 -18.58 -13.74
N LYS A 93 -6.18 -17.34 -13.85
CA LYS A 93 -5.86 -16.25 -12.93
C LYS A 93 -6.34 -16.56 -11.50
N ALA A 94 -7.59 -17.02 -11.34
CA ALA A 94 -8.17 -17.35 -10.05
C ALA A 94 -7.52 -18.60 -9.44
N TYR A 95 -7.21 -19.62 -10.24
CA TYR A 95 -6.55 -20.84 -9.79
C TYR A 95 -5.12 -20.59 -9.30
N ASN A 96 -4.37 -19.72 -9.96
CA ASN A 96 -3.00 -19.37 -9.60
C ASN A 96 -2.93 -18.26 -8.52
N ARG A 97 -4.10 -17.79 -8.03
CA ARG A 97 -4.13 -16.80 -6.96
C ARG A 97 -3.51 -17.38 -5.70
N PRO A 98 -2.59 -16.66 -5.07
CA PRO A 98 -2.05 -17.09 -3.78
C PRO A 98 -3.18 -17.17 -2.72
N ASP A 99 -3.20 -18.26 -1.95
CA ASP A 99 -4.15 -18.43 -0.83
C ASP A 99 -3.53 -18.00 0.51
N ASP A 100 -2.44 -17.22 0.48
CA ASP A 100 -1.64 -16.87 1.66
C ASP A 100 -2.40 -15.94 2.63
N TYR A 101 -3.38 -15.16 2.12
CA TYR A 101 -4.14 -14.20 2.92
C TYR A 101 -5.64 -14.39 2.75
N LYS A 102 -6.35 -14.46 3.87
CA LYS A 102 -7.82 -14.56 3.90
C LYS A 102 -8.49 -13.20 3.74
N THR A 103 -7.88 -12.14 4.31
CA THR A 103 -8.41 -10.78 4.30
C THR A 103 -7.44 -9.79 3.65
N PHE A 104 -7.98 -8.66 3.21
CA PHE A 104 -7.15 -7.55 2.71
C PHE A 104 -6.19 -7.03 3.78
N PHE A 105 -6.59 -7.05 5.06
CA PHE A 105 -5.76 -6.55 6.15
C PHE A 105 -4.56 -7.45 6.48
N GLU A 106 -4.69 -8.76 6.33
CA GLU A 106 -3.56 -9.68 6.47
C GLU A 106 -2.48 -9.37 5.42
N PHE A 107 -2.90 -9.20 4.16
CA PHE A 107 -2.01 -8.78 3.09
C PHE A 107 -1.35 -7.42 3.37
N VAL A 108 -2.15 -6.41 3.77
CA VAL A 108 -1.64 -5.06 4.06
C VAL A 108 -0.64 -5.11 5.22
N SER A 109 -0.89 -5.89 6.26
CA SER A 109 0.04 -6.04 7.40
C SER A 109 1.40 -6.56 6.96
N GLU A 110 1.44 -7.62 6.15
CA GLU A 110 2.69 -8.16 5.61
C GLU A 110 3.39 -7.20 4.63
N TYR A 111 2.61 -6.51 3.82
CA TYR A 111 3.14 -5.48 2.92
C TYR A 111 3.76 -4.31 3.71
N GLN A 112 3.12 -3.86 4.78
CA GLN A 112 3.61 -2.80 5.66
C GLN A 112 4.90 -3.18 6.38
N LYS A 113 5.09 -4.43 6.79
CA LYS A 113 6.36 -4.92 7.36
C LYS A 113 7.52 -4.71 6.37
N LYS A 114 7.30 -4.99 5.08
CA LYS A 114 8.29 -4.77 4.03
C LYS A 114 8.53 -3.28 3.74
N GLU A 115 7.47 -2.46 3.83
CA GLU A 115 7.55 -1.01 3.62
C GLU A 115 8.27 -0.29 4.76
N SER A 116 8.13 -0.75 6.02
CA SER A 116 8.78 -0.13 7.18
C SER A 116 10.29 -0.03 7.05
N LEU A 117 10.90 -0.94 6.27
CA LEU A 117 12.34 -0.93 6.00
C LEU A 117 12.76 0.09 4.92
N LYS A 118 11.81 0.64 4.16
CA LYS A 118 12.08 1.49 2.98
C LYS A 118 11.55 2.92 3.12
N LEU A 119 10.50 3.09 3.90
CA LEU A 119 9.80 4.37 4.05
C LEU A 119 10.37 5.19 5.22
N GLU A 120 10.33 6.50 5.08
CA GLU A 120 10.53 7.40 6.20
C GLU A 120 9.45 7.16 7.27
N TYR A 121 9.84 7.20 8.53
CA TYR A 121 8.96 6.91 9.67
C TYR A 121 7.65 7.71 9.65
N SER A 122 7.71 9.01 9.31
CA SER A 122 6.53 9.88 9.21
C SER A 122 5.54 9.40 8.15
N THR A 123 6.03 8.96 6.98
CA THR A 123 5.21 8.40 5.91
C THR A 123 4.60 7.07 6.32
N PHE A 124 5.39 6.21 6.96
CA PHE A 124 4.93 4.93 7.48
C PHE A 124 3.82 5.10 8.52
N LYS A 125 4.02 6.01 9.50
CA LYS A 125 3.03 6.35 10.52
C LYS A 125 1.70 6.86 9.91
N THR A 126 1.78 7.68 8.86
CA THR A 126 0.60 8.15 8.13
C THR A 126 -0.15 6.99 7.48
N ASN A 127 0.57 6.06 6.84
CA ASN A 127 -0.04 4.87 6.24
C ASN A 127 -0.74 3.99 7.29
N LEU A 128 -0.12 3.80 8.46
CA LEU A 128 -0.75 3.07 9.58
C LEU A 128 -2.07 3.72 10.03
N SER A 129 -2.08 5.05 10.16
CA SER A 129 -3.29 5.79 10.54
C SER A 129 -4.42 5.62 9.52
N VAL A 130 -4.10 5.62 8.21
CA VAL A 130 -5.08 5.39 7.16
C VAL A 130 -5.67 3.98 7.25
N ILE A 131 -4.82 2.96 7.46
CA ILE A 131 -5.29 1.57 7.58
C ILE A 131 -6.10 1.36 8.86
N LYS A 132 -5.79 2.07 9.95
CA LYS A 132 -6.61 2.04 11.16
C LYS A 132 -8.03 2.54 10.87
N LYS A 133 -8.20 3.71 10.23
CA LYS A 133 -9.52 4.23 9.81
C LYS A 133 -10.27 3.27 8.89
N LEU A 134 -9.55 2.60 7.97
CA LEU A 134 -10.15 1.62 7.09
C LEU A 134 -10.70 0.41 7.87
N LYS A 135 -9.99 -0.05 8.89
CA LYS A 135 -10.47 -1.12 9.79
C LYS A 135 -11.68 -0.71 10.62
N GLU A 136 -11.76 0.55 11.03
CA GLU A 136 -12.91 1.11 11.74
C GLU A 136 -14.17 1.11 10.84
N TYR A 137 -14.01 1.36 9.54
CA TYR A 137 -15.11 1.32 8.56
C TYR A 137 -15.54 -0.13 8.21
N ASN A 138 -14.58 -1.03 8.00
CA ASN A 138 -14.87 -2.43 7.66
C ASN A 138 -13.78 -3.34 8.25
N GLN A 139 -14.13 -4.11 9.30
CA GLN A 139 -13.18 -4.96 10.03
C GLN A 139 -12.75 -6.20 9.24
N ASP A 140 -13.65 -6.77 8.44
CA ASP A 140 -13.45 -8.04 7.70
C ASP A 140 -13.42 -7.82 6.18
N LEU A 141 -12.68 -6.82 5.73
CA LEU A 141 -12.58 -6.48 4.32
C LEU A 141 -11.89 -7.57 3.51
N HIS A 142 -12.62 -8.19 2.59
CA HIS A 142 -12.07 -9.14 1.63
C HIS A 142 -11.70 -8.44 0.32
N PHE A 143 -10.80 -9.04 -0.46
CA PHE A 143 -10.35 -8.46 -1.74
C PHE A 143 -11.49 -8.24 -2.74
N ASP A 144 -12.47 -9.16 -2.74
CA ASP A 144 -13.61 -9.10 -3.66
C ASP A 144 -14.67 -8.06 -3.27
N ASP A 145 -14.63 -7.54 -2.04
CA ASP A 145 -15.56 -6.51 -1.55
C ASP A 145 -15.17 -5.12 -2.03
N ILE A 146 -13.89 -4.94 -2.42
CA ILE A 146 -13.36 -3.66 -2.86
C ILE A 146 -13.83 -3.37 -4.29
N THR A 147 -15.04 -2.81 -4.41
CA THR A 147 -15.69 -2.39 -5.67
C THR A 147 -15.71 -0.87 -5.79
N ASN A 148 -16.21 -0.33 -6.91
CA ASN A 148 -16.40 1.12 -7.04
C ASN A 148 -17.42 1.63 -6.02
N GLU A 149 -18.53 0.92 -5.83
CA GLU A 149 -19.58 1.27 -4.85
C GLU A 149 -19.00 1.27 -3.42
N TRP A 150 -18.15 0.30 -3.11
CA TRP A 150 -17.47 0.26 -1.82
C TRP A 150 -16.50 1.45 -1.64
N LEU A 151 -15.77 1.85 -2.70
CA LEU A 151 -14.89 3.03 -2.67
C LEU A 151 -15.69 4.32 -2.46
N ASP A 152 -16.86 4.46 -3.10
CA ASP A 152 -17.75 5.59 -2.91
C ASP A 152 -18.28 5.65 -1.47
N GLY A 153 -18.69 4.50 -0.91
CA GLY A 153 -19.13 4.39 0.48
C GLY A 153 -18.03 4.76 1.48
N TYR A 154 -16.82 4.25 1.29
CA TYR A 154 -15.69 4.61 2.16
C TYR A 154 -15.28 6.08 2.01
N PHE A 155 -15.35 6.63 0.80
CA PHE A 155 -15.09 8.05 0.59
C PHE A 155 -16.14 8.93 1.29
N SER A 156 -17.41 8.56 1.22
CA SER A 156 -18.49 9.22 1.95
C SER A 156 -18.27 9.18 3.47
N TYR A 157 -17.89 8.04 4.02
CA TYR A 157 -17.53 7.88 5.42
C TYR A 157 -16.38 8.83 5.83
N LEU A 158 -15.34 8.95 4.99
CA LEU A 158 -14.23 9.88 5.26
C LEU A 158 -14.70 11.33 5.30
N MET A 159 -15.63 11.73 4.42
CA MET A 159 -16.08 13.11 4.29
C MET A 159 -17.12 13.49 5.36
N HIS A 160 -18.08 12.61 5.64
CA HIS A 160 -19.25 12.94 6.43
C HIS A 160 -19.17 12.42 7.88
N ASP A 161 -18.69 11.19 8.09
CA ASP A 161 -18.61 10.61 9.43
C ASP A 161 -17.33 11.04 10.16
N LEU A 162 -16.22 11.20 9.42
CA LEU A 162 -14.96 11.64 9.98
C LEU A 162 -14.65 13.13 9.74
N ASP A 163 -15.56 13.87 9.14
CA ASP A 163 -15.47 15.32 8.85
C ASP A 163 -14.11 15.73 8.24
N ASN A 164 -13.57 14.90 7.34
CA ASN A 164 -12.32 15.24 6.69
C ASN A 164 -12.56 16.22 5.53
N ASN A 165 -11.68 17.20 5.38
CA ASN A 165 -11.68 17.98 4.14
C ASN A 165 -11.31 17.10 2.93
N LEU A 166 -11.70 17.56 1.72
CA LEU A 166 -11.51 16.85 0.46
C LEU A 166 -10.05 16.42 0.22
N ASN A 167 -9.07 17.27 0.56
CA ASN A 167 -7.65 16.96 0.37
C ASN A 167 -7.15 15.87 1.33
N THR A 168 -7.70 15.81 2.54
CA THR A 168 -7.41 14.76 3.51
C THR A 168 -8.01 13.43 3.06
N ALA A 169 -9.28 13.42 2.63
CA ALA A 169 -9.94 12.25 2.07
C ALA A 169 -9.19 11.75 0.83
N PHE A 170 -8.79 12.64 -0.08
CA PHE A 170 -7.97 12.30 -1.25
C PHE A 170 -6.66 11.59 -0.87
N LYS A 171 -5.94 12.08 0.15
CA LYS A 171 -4.70 11.45 0.63
C LYS A 171 -4.94 10.07 1.23
N ASN A 172 -6.04 9.88 1.98
CA ASN A 172 -6.45 8.57 2.49
C ASN A 172 -6.71 7.60 1.34
N MET A 173 -7.52 7.99 0.35
CA MET A 173 -7.83 7.17 -0.82
C MET A 173 -6.58 6.85 -1.65
N ALA A 174 -5.65 7.79 -1.80
CA ALA A 174 -4.38 7.55 -2.49
C ALA A 174 -3.52 6.48 -1.78
N THR A 175 -3.54 6.45 -0.45
CA THR A 175 -2.84 5.42 0.33
C THR A 175 -3.50 4.05 0.14
N ILE A 176 -4.84 3.98 0.14
CA ILE A 176 -5.56 2.71 -0.09
C ILE A 176 -5.31 2.22 -1.51
N LYS A 177 -5.37 3.12 -2.51
CA LYS A 177 -5.04 2.80 -3.91
C LYS A 177 -3.69 2.10 -4.03
N LYS A 178 -2.67 2.53 -3.28
CA LYS A 178 -1.36 1.88 -3.26
C LYS A 178 -1.47 0.40 -2.86
N TYR A 179 -2.16 0.09 -1.77
CA TYR A 179 -2.31 -1.29 -1.28
C TYR A 179 -3.21 -2.14 -2.18
N VAL A 180 -4.30 -1.58 -2.69
CA VAL A 180 -5.18 -2.26 -3.65
C VAL A 180 -4.42 -2.57 -4.95
N THR A 181 -3.62 -1.63 -5.44
CA THR A 181 -2.79 -1.87 -6.63
C THR A 181 -1.73 -2.95 -6.36
N ALA A 182 -1.12 -2.96 -5.19
CA ALA A 182 -0.17 -3.99 -4.81
C ALA A 182 -0.84 -5.37 -4.72
N ALA A 183 -2.03 -5.47 -4.12
CA ALA A 183 -2.81 -6.69 -4.04
C ALA A 183 -3.22 -7.21 -5.43
N HIS A 184 -3.68 -6.33 -6.32
CA HIS A 184 -4.01 -6.68 -7.69
C HIS A 184 -2.78 -7.19 -8.45
N ASN A 185 -1.63 -6.51 -8.34
CA ASN A 185 -0.39 -6.94 -9.01
C ASN A 185 0.14 -8.28 -8.47
N ALA A 186 -0.09 -8.55 -7.19
CA ALA A 186 0.23 -9.83 -6.57
C ALA A 186 -0.78 -10.95 -6.88
N GLY A 187 -1.87 -10.65 -7.62
CA GLY A 187 -2.86 -11.63 -8.06
C GLY A 187 -3.98 -11.93 -7.07
N TYR A 188 -4.10 -11.19 -5.97
CA TYR A 188 -5.18 -11.35 -4.97
C TYR A 188 -6.53 -10.80 -5.45
N MET A 189 -6.54 -9.91 -6.43
CA MET A 189 -7.72 -9.29 -7.02
C MET A 189 -7.78 -9.49 -8.51
N ASP A 190 -8.98 -9.72 -9.06
CA ASP A 190 -9.18 -9.89 -10.52
C ASP A 190 -9.13 -8.56 -11.24
N ASP A 191 -9.66 -7.50 -10.61
CA ASP A 191 -9.65 -6.14 -11.14
C ASP A 191 -9.23 -5.15 -10.05
N ASN A 192 -8.76 -3.98 -10.49
CA ASN A 192 -8.42 -2.87 -9.62
C ASN A 192 -9.44 -1.74 -9.85
N PRO A 193 -10.38 -1.52 -8.92
CA PRO A 193 -11.44 -0.51 -9.09
C PRO A 193 -10.89 0.90 -9.23
N PHE A 194 -9.70 1.20 -8.70
CA PHE A 194 -9.06 2.50 -8.88
C PHE A 194 -8.62 2.82 -10.31
N ARG A 195 -8.81 1.90 -11.28
CA ARG A 195 -8.60 2.21 -12.70
C ARG A 195 -9.72 3.11 -13.24
N SER A 196 -10.97 2.82 -12.85
CA SER A 196 -12.17 3.57 -13.22
C SER A 196 -12.52 4.63 -12.19
N TRP A 197 -12.38 4.32 -10.90
CA TRP A 197 -12.69 5.23 -9.81
C TRP A 197 -11.66 6.35 -9.68
N LYS A 198 -12.12 7.59 -9.75
CA LYS A 198 -11.26 8.78 -9.70
C LYS A 198 -11.88 9.85 -8.82
N ILE A 199 -11.06 10.52 -8.06
CA ILE A 199 -11.41 11.70 -7.29
C ILE A 199 -10.54 12.87 -7.72
N LYS A 200 -11.12 14.05 -7.79
CA LYS A 200 -10.37 15.29 -8.02
C LYS A 200 -9.88 15.84 -6.69
N LYS A 201 -8.61 16.23 -6.67
CA LYS A 201 -8.04 16.95 -5.53
C LYS A 201 -8.68 18.33 -5.45
N GLY A 202 -9.03 18.77 -4.25
CA GLY A 202 -9.49 20.12 -4.00
C GLY A 202 -8.34 21.14 -4.17
N LEU A 203 -8.71 22.39 -4.41
CA LEU A 203 -7.76 23.48 -4.39
C LEU A 203 -7.17 23.60 -2.97
N PRO A 204 -5.87 23.90 -2.85
CA PRO A 204 -5.31 24.18 -1.55
C PRO A 204 -5.95 25.49 -1.02
N SER A 205 -6.55 25.43 0.16
CA SER A 205 -6.88 26.62 0.92
C SER A 205 -5.72 26.88 1.88
N GLY A 206 -5.17 28.04 1.84
CA GLY A 206 -4.12 28.48 2.76
C GLY A 206 -4.42 29.88 3.24
N GLU A 207 -4.48 30.06 4.54
CA GLU A 207 -4.42 31.39 5.15
C GLU A 207 -2.93 31.76 5.28
N TYR A 208 -2.63 33.01 5.11
CA TYR A 208 -1.30 33.57 5.26
C TYR A 208 -1.38 34.85 6.09
N LEU A 209 -0.32 35.15 6.82
CA LEU A 209 -0.22 36.40 7.55
C LEU A 209 0.05 37.55 6.57
N SER A 210 -0.65 38.63 6.76
CA SER A 210 -0.31 39.90 6.11
C SER A 210 1.02 40.43 6.66
N GLU A 211 1.61 41.42 5.96
CA GLU A 211 2.83 42.07 6.41
C GLU A 211 2.63 42.77 7.75
N ASP A 212 1.50 43.44 7.95
CA ASP A 212 1.14 44.13 9.20
C ASP A 212 1.00 43.18 10.38
N GLU A 213 0.37 42.02 10.16
CA GLU A 213 0.27 40.97 11.17
C GLU A 213 1.64 40.42 11.55
N LEU A 214 2.51 40.22 10.58
CA LEU A 214 3.87 39.71 10.82
C LEU A 214 4.70 40.75 11.58
N GLN A 215 4.57 42.07 11.25
CA GLN A 215 5.21 43.18 11.98
C GLN A 215 4.68 43.25 13.42
N THR A 216 3.37 43.08 13.64
CA THR A 216 2.77 43.04 14.98
C THR A 216 3.37 41.91 15.81
N LEU A 217 3.49 40.71 15.25
CA LEU A 217 4.11 39.57 15.92
C LEU A 217 5.60 39.81 16.23
N MET A 218 6.32 40.49 15.35
CA MET A 218 7.71 40.88 15.61
C MET A 218 7.81 41.91 16.75
N GLY A 219 6.88 42.89 16.83
CA GLY A 219 6.76 43.83 17.93
C GLY A 219 6.55 43.14 19.27
N ILE A 220 5.57 42.22 19.37
CA ILE A 220 5.31 41.40 20.57
C ILE A 220 6.55 40.62 20.99
N TYR A 221 7.31 40.08 20.05
CA TYR A 221 8.56 39.35 20.31
C TYR A 221 9.63 40.29 20.89
N ILE A 222 9.85 41.45 20.27
CA ILE A 222 10.89 42.40 20.70
C ILE A 222 10.59 42.98 22.12
N ASN A 223 9.32 43.30 22.37
CA ASN A 223 8.86 43.84 23.63
C ASN A 223 8.85 42.84 24.80
N GLY A 224 8.97 41.53 24.48
CA GLY A 224 8.96 40.49 25.50
C GLY A 224 7.60 40.34 26.21
N GLU A 225 6.49 40.58 25.50
CA GLU A 225 5.14 40.61 26.05
C GLU A 225 4.58 39.24 26.44
N LEU A 226 5.28 38.17 26.05
CA LEU A 226 4.81 36.79 26.24
C LEU A 226 5.63 36.07 27.34
N ASP A 227 4.96 35.14 28.02
CA ASP A 227 5.63 34.16 28.87
C ASP A 227 6.71 33.39 28.08
N TYR A 228 7.78 32.98 28.76
CA TYR A 228 8.95 32.33 28.19
C TYR A 228 8.61 31.25 27.17
N LYS A 229 7.64 30.36 27.46
CA LYS A 229 7.23 29.28 26.60
C LYS A 229 6.67 29.80 25.25
N TYR A 230 5.81 30.80 25.31
CA TYR A 230 5.19 31.37 24.10
C TYR A 230 6.16 32.27 23.35
N HIS A 231 7.03 32.99 24.09
CA HIS A 231 8.09 33.78 23.49
C HIS A 231 9.04 32.91 22.64
N LYS A 232 9.45 31.73 23.13
CA LYS A 232 10.28 30.79 22.39
C LYS A 232 9.52 30.16 21.18
N ALA A 233 8.23 29.91 21.29
CA ALA A 233 7.42 29.46 20.19
C ALA A 233 7.31 30.52 19.08
N LEU A 234 7.08 31.79 19.48
CA LEU A 234 7.03 32.93 18.56
C LEU A 234 8.38 33.17 17.88
N GLU A 235 9.48 33.11 18.64
CA GLU A 235 10.85 33.18 18.10
C GLU A 235 11.07 32.19 16.96
N PHE A 236 10.72 30.93 17.19
CA PHE A 236 10.87 29.89 16.19
C PHE A 236 9.90 30.07 15.00
N PHE A 237 8.67 30.53 15.25
CA PHE A 237 7.70 30.82 14.22
C PHE A 237 8.18 31.94 13.28
N LEU A 238 8.64 33.07 13.84
CA LEU A 238 9.20 34.18 13.09
C LEU A 238 10.43 33.75 12.29
N PHE A 239 11.29 32.92 12.89
CA PHE A 239 12.42 32.35 12.16
C PHE A 239 11.98 31.57 10.92
N LEU A 240 10.91 30.74 11.02
CA LEU A 240 10.37 30.01 9.88
C LEU A 240 9.79 30.96 8.81
N CYS A 241 9.08 32.01 9.21
CA CYS A 241 8.52 33.00 8.30
C CYS A 241 9.63 33.72 7.52
N PHE A 242 10.64 34.23 8.18
CA PHE A 242 11.70 35.00 7.54
C PHE A 242 12.75 34.16 6.82
N SER A 243 12.91 32.88 7.19
CA SER A 243 13.85 31.98 6.50
C SER A 243 13.22 31.15 5.40
N SER A 244 11.87 31.12 5.28
CA SER A 244 11.11 30.27 4.36
C SER A 244 11.41 28.76 4.52
N LEU A 245 11.91 28.34 5.67
CA LEU A 245 12.25 26.95 5.93
C LEU A 245 11.04 26.13 6.41
N HIS A 246 11.02 24.87 6.04
CA HIS A 246 10.15 23.91 6.73
C HIS A 246 10.66 23.61 8.14
N ILE A 247 9.75 23.37 9.07
CA ILE A 247 10.05 23.04 10.47
C ILE A 247 11.12 21.94 10.61
N GLY A 248 11.03 20.88 9.76
CA GLY A 248 11.99 19.77 9.78
C GLY A 248 13.40 20.18 9.36
N ASP A 249 13.53 21.07 8.40
CA ASP A 249 14.80 21.59 7.92
C ASP A 249 15.40 22.55 8.94
N ALA A 250 14.57 23.49 9.47
CA ALA A 250 14.98 24.46 10.48
C ALA A 250 15.53 23.84 11.78
N LYS A 251 14.90 22.74 12.25
CA LYS A 251 15.34 22.00 13.47
C LYS A 251 16.72 21.34 13.34
N LYS A 252 17.26 21.23 12.12
CA LYS A 252 18.58 20.63 11.86
C LYS A 252 19.66 21.64 11.52
N LEU A 253 19.31 22.92 11.48
CA LEU A 253 20.30 23.96 11.27
C LEU A 253 21.24 24.05 12.48
N SER A 254 22.53 24.24 12.19
CA SER A 254 23.56 24.62 13.15
C SER A 254 24.12 26.00 12.84
N LEU A 255 24.72 26.65 13.81
CA LEU A 255 25.32 27.99 13.64
C LEU A 255 26.44 28.00 12.59
N GLU A 256 27.12 26.90 12.40
CA GLU A 256 28.21 26.74 11.40
C GLU A 256 27.74 26.89 9.95
N GLN A 257 26.43 26.76 9.73
CA GLN A 257 25.82 26.88 8.40
C GLN A 257 25.52 28.34 8.03
N PHE A 258 25.75 29.29 8.93
CA PHE A 258 25.48 30.69 8.75
C PHE A 258 26.77 31.48 8.45
N THR A 259 26.69 32.37 7.48
CA THR A 259 27.64 33.45 7.23
C THR A 259 26.95 34.79 7.55
N ASP A 260 27.64 35.94 7.35
CA ASP A 260 27.03 37.23 7.61
C ASP A 260 25.82 37.53 6.73
N ASP A 261 25.83 37.02 5.48
CA ASP A 261 24.81 37.37 4.47
C ASP A 261 23.93 36.21 4.05
N THR A 262 24.33 34.95 4.32
CA THR A 262 23.61 33.80 3.87
C THR A 262 23.70 32.65 4.87
N PHE A 263 22.78 31.68 4.76
CA PHE A 263 22.96 30.38 5.37
C PHE A 263 22.71 29.26 4.35
N THR A 264 23.32 28.11 4.57
CA THR A 264 23.24 26.98 3.64
C THR A 264 22.66 25.76 4.34
N TYR A 265 21.70 25.09 3.70
CA TYR A 265 21.11 23.88 4.25
C TYR A 265 20.83 22.83 3.16
N PHE A 266 20.63 21.58 3.60
CA PHE A 266 20.19 20.48 2.74
C PHE A 266 18.77 20.08 3.08
N ARG A 267 17.90 20.08 2.07
CA ARG A 267 16.49 19.74 2.28
C ARG A 267 16.32 18.27 2.66
N ILE A 268 15.79 17.99 3.86
CA ILE A 268 15.64 16.64 4.40
C ILE A 268 14.81 15.71 3.50
N LYS A 269 13.73 16.23 2.93
CA LYS A 269 12.87 15.46 2.02
C LYS A 269 13.57 15.02 0.73
N LEU A 270 14.72 15.59 0.41
CA LEU A 270 15.50 15.26 -0.77
C LEU A 270 16.75 14.44 -0.48
N LYS A 271 16.98 14.01 0.77
CA LYS A 271 18.21 13.27 1.16
C LYS A 271 18.50 12.05 0.30
N ASN A 272 17.43 11.38 -0.23
CA ASN A 272 17.56 10.22 -1.10
C ASN A 272 17.56 10.55 -2.61
N ARG A 273 17.59 11.84 -2.98
CA ARG A 273 17.52 12.35 -4.37
C ARG A 273 18.66 13.29 -4.70
N LYS A 274 19.92 12.89 -4.46
CA LYS A 274 21.10 13.73 -4.68
C LYS A 274 20.89 15.14 -4.09
N PRO A 275 20.88 15.30 -2.76
CA PRO A 275 20.66 16.57 -2.13
C PRO A 275 21.75 17.56 -2.58
N PHE A 276 21.34 18.75 -2.97
CA PHE A 276 22.26 19.87 -3.25
C PHE A 276 22.10 20.93 -2.16
N PRO A 277 23.17 21.67 -1.85
CA PRO A 277 23.11 22.74 -0.89
C PRO A 277 22.19 23.86 -1.40
N ILE A 278 21.29 24.34 -0.56
CA ILE A 278 20.42 25.49 -0.83
C ILE A 278 20.97 26.64 -0.02
N GLN A 279 21.37 27.70 -0.68
CA GLN A 279 21.84 28.92 -0.08
C GLN A 279 20.68 29.93 0.00
N VAL A 280 20.45 30.46 1.19
CA VAL A 280 19.35 31.40 1.48
C VAL A 280 19.95 32.72 1.96
N PRO A 281 19.60 33.86 1.38
CA PRO A 281 20.06 35.19 1.85
C PRO A 281 19.39 35.52 3.18
N ILE A 282 20.13 36.19 4.06
CA ILE A 282 19.64 36.68 5.35
C ILE A 282 19.05 38.08 5.15
N SER A 283 17.72 38.17 5.13
CA SER A 283 16.98 39.44 5.11
C SER A 283 17.18 40.25 6.38
N ASP A 284 16.93 41.54 6.34
CA ASP A 284 17.08 42.39 7.53
C ASP A 284 16.21 41.96 8.73
N PRO A 285 14.93 41.58 8.56
CA PRO A 285 14.14 41.05 9.65
C PRO A 285 14.73 39.76 10.26
N LEU A 286 15.24 38.85 9.40
CA LEU A 286 15.89 37.63 9.86
C LEU A 286 17.20 37.96 10.59
N ARG A 287 17.98 38.90 10.11
CA ARG A 287 19.21 39.36 10.77
C ARG A 287 18.95 39.94 12.15
N GLN A 288 17.90 40.75 12.28
CA GLN A 288 17.48 41.31 13.57
C GLN A 288 17.08 40.21 14.54
N LEU A 289 16.27 39.23 14.12
CA LEU A 289 15.86 38.09 14.91
C LEU A 289 17.06 37.25 15.36
N LEU A 290 18.00 36.94 14.45
CA LEU A 290 19.21 36.16 14.76
C LEU A 290 20.10 36.85 15.81
N ARG A 291 20.25 38.18 15.74
CA ARG A 291 20.99 38.97 16.75
C ARG A 291 20.38 38.82 18.15
N ASN A 292 19.04 38.85 18.25
CA ASN A 292 18.33 38.65 19.51
C ASN A 292 18.50 37.22 20.02
N ILE A 293 18.39 36.22 19.19
CA ILE A 293 18.59 34.81 19.55
C ILE A 293 20.02 34.56 20.05
N CYS A 294 21.03 35.09 19.37
CA CYS A 294 22.44 34.91 19.73
C CYS A 294 22.82 35.75 20.96
N GLY A 295 22.25 36.95 21.10
CA GLY A 295 22.48 37.84 22.22
C GLY A 295 21.96 37.28 23.57
N THR A 296 20.81 36.63 23.56
CA THR A 296 20.22 35.98 24.72
C THR A 296 20.97 34.75 25.20
N ARG A 297 21.65 34.01 24.28
CA ARG A 297 22.44 32.82 24.63
C ARG A 297 23.79 33.10 25.28
N LYS A 298 24.32 34.32 25.16
CA LYS A 298 25.56 34.73 25.83
C LYS A 298 25.36 35.14 27.29
N LYS A 299 24.12 35.20 27.80
CA LYS A 299 23.77 35.62 29.15
C LYS A 299 23.24 34.47 30.03
N GLY A 300 23.25 33.24 29.55
CA GLY A 300 22.88 32.00 30.29
C GLY A 300 24.06 30.98 30.23
#